data_799351079c720d83444671f20b944f0f
#
_entry.id   799351079c720d83444671f20b944f0f
#
_cell.length_a   1.000
_cell.length_b   1.000
_cell.length_c   1.000
_cell.angle_alpha   90.00
_cell.angle_beta   90.00
_cell.angle_gamma   90.00
#
_symmetry.space_group_name_H-M   'P 1'
#
loop_
_entity.id
_entity.type
_entity.pdbx_description
1 polymer ?
#
loop_
_entity_poly.entity_id
_entity_poly.type
_entity_poly.pdbx_seq_one_letter_code
_entity_poly.pdbx_strand_id
1 'polypeptide(L)'
;MSKLRPDLQAIADLVTPGSSLLDVGCFEGELLEWLRDNKQVSGRGIELSQQGVHRSIAKGLSVIQGNADTDLIHYPDQAYDYVILSQTLQTLRQPKEVLEQLVRIARHAIVSVPNFGHWKNRYYLLFKGRMPVTKSLSHEWFDTPNIHFCTIADFVVLCEQLNLSIERRLYVSEQGLPNYFHNKGPFANFFGEQGIFMIRK
;
A
#
# COMPACT_ATOMS: atom_id res chain seq x y z
N MET A 1 -10.75 -17.19 -13.44
CA MET A 1 -10.15 -16.45 -12.30
C MET A 1 -9.23 -15.39 -12.85
N SER A 2 -9.49 -14.13 -12.62
CA SER A 2 -8.58 -13.04 -13.02
C SER A 2 -7.28 -13.15 -12.21
N LYS A 3 -6.16 -13.09 -12.89
CA LYS A 3 -4.84 -13.12 -12.23
C LYS A 3 -4.64 -11.76 -11.57
N LEU A 4 -4.50 -11.75 -10.25
CA LEU A 4 -4.21 -10.53 -9.50
C LEU A 4 -2.87 -9.93 -9.93
N ARG A 5 -2.73 -8.61 -9.88
CA ARG A 5 -1.42 -7.96 -10.10
C ARG A 5 -0.39 -8.50 -9.09
N PRO A 6 0.89 -8.63 -9.46
CA PRO A 6 1.90 -9.25 -8.61
C PRO A 6 2.05 -8.59 -7.23
N ASP A 7 1.92 -7.27 -7.14
CA ASP A 7 1.96 -6.52 -5.89
C ASP A 7 0.76 -6.83 -5.00
N LEU A 8 -0.44 -6.87 -5.56
CA LEU A 8 -1.65 -7.25 -4.84
C LEU A 8 -1.63 -8.73 -4.42
N GLN A 9 -1.06 -9.62 -5.25
CA GLN A 9 -0.86 -11.01 -4.89
C GLN A 9 0.07 -11.16 -3.68
N ALA A 10 1.19 -10.41 -3.67
CA ALA A 10 2.11 -10.42 -2.53
C ALA A 10 1.46 -9.90 -1.24
N ILE A 11 0.59 -8.88 -1.34
CA ILE A 11 -0.23 -8.41 -0.21
C ILE A 11 -1.23 -9.49 0.22
N ALA A 12 -1.95 -10.06 -0.74
CA ALA A 12 -2.93 -11.11 -0.46
C ALA A 12 -2.33 -12.32 0.24
N ASP A 13 -1.09 -12.71 -0.12
CA ASP A 13 -0.39 -13.83 0.50
C ASP A 13 -0.06 -13.62 1.98
N LEU A 14 0.04 -12.36 2.44
CA LEU A 14 0.24 -11.99 3.84
C LEU A 14 -1.04 -12.10 4.68
N VAL A 15 -2.22 -12.09 4.06
CA VAL A 15 -3.51 -12.13 4.77
C VAL A 15 -3.91 -13.57 5.07
N THR A 16 -4.27 -13.85 6.32
CA THR A 16 -4.76 -15.17 6.75
C THR A 16 -6.19 -15.43 6.25
N PRO A 17 -6.52 -16.65 5.82
CA PRO A 17 -7.90 -17.00 5.45
C PRO A 17 -8.89 -16.79 6.62
N GLY A 18 -10.11 -16.36 6.29
CA GLY A 18 -11.19 -16.15 7.25
C GLY A 18 -11.06 -14.92 8.14
N SER A 19 -10.04 -14.07 7.94
CA SER A 19 -9.83 -12.85 8.73
C SER A 19 -10.80 -11.72 8.36
N SER A 20 -10.91 -10.73 9.25
CA SER A 20 -11.56 -9.45 9.00
C SER A 20 -10.57 -8.43 8.47
N LEU A 21 -10.97 -7.61 7.48
CA LEU A 21 -10.07 -6.72 6.77
C LEU A 21 -10.73 -5.39 6.37
N LEU A 22 -9.98 -4.29 6.51
CA LEU A 22 -10.31 -2.99 5.92
C LEU A 22 -9.28 -2.65 4.83
N ASP A 23 -9.72 -2.40 3.62
CA ASP A 23 -8.89 -1.94 2.49
C ASP A 23 -9.09 -0.43 2.28
N VAL A 24 -8.05 0.35 2.53
CA VAL A 24 -8.07 1.82 2.47
C VAL A 24 -7.53 2.29 1.13
N GLY A 25 -8.38 2.96 0.35
CA GLY A 25 -8.09 3.29 -1.05
C GLY A 25 -8.23 2.05 -1.95
N CYS A 26 -9.33 1.32 -1.78
CA CYS A 26 -9.54 0.03 -2.45
C CYS A 26 -9.83 0.13 -3.95
N PHE A 27 -9.97 1.34 -4.50
CA PHE A 27 -10.28 1.63 -5.90
C PHE A 27 -11.50 0.83 -6.39
N GLU A 28 -11.33 -0.10 -7.35
CA GLU A 28 -12.42 -0.95 -7.88
C GLU A 28 -12.60 -2.27 -7.10
N GLY A 29 -11.95 -2.41 -5.94
CA GLY A 29 -12.10 -3.55 -5.05
C GLY A 29 -11.47 -4.86 -5.54
N GLU A 30 -10.49 -4.80 -6.46
CA GLU A 30 -9.85 -6.00 -7.03
C GLU A 30 -9.26 -6.92 -5.96
N LEU A 31 -8.56 -6.36 -4.98
CA LEU A 31 -7.97 -7.12 -3.88
C LEU A 31 -9.05 -7.70 -2.96
N LEU A 32 -10.05 -6.91 -2.61
CA LEU A 32 -11.19 -7.36 -1.76
C LEU A 32 -11.96 -8.50 -2.41
N GLU A 33 -12.25 -8.40 -3.71
CA GLU A 33 -12.92 -9.44 -4.48
C GLU A 33 -12.12 -10.75 -4.43
N TRP A 34 -10.82 -10.67 -4.73
CA TRP A 34 -9.94 -11.83 -4.71
C TRP A 34 -9.85 -12.48 -3.32
N LEU A 35 -9.67 -11.68 -2.27
CA LEU A 35 -9.58 -12.16 -0.87
C LEU A 35 -10.87 -12.82 -0.40
N ARG A 36 -12.03 -12.25 -0.75
CA ARG A 36 -13.34 -12.87 -0.49
C ARG A 36 -13.44 -14.25 -1.15
N ASP A 37 -13.15 -14.33 -2.43
CA ASP A 37 -13.39 -15.52 -3.24
C ASP A 37 -12.37 -16.64 -2.98
N ASN A 38 -11.13 -16.31 -2.64
CA ASN A 38 -10.05 -17.29 -2.48
C ASN A 38 -9.64 -17.58 -1.03
N LYS A 39 -9.88 -16.62 -0.11
CA LYS A 39 -9.48 -16.74 1.29
C LYS A 39 -10.64 -16.59 2.29
N GLN A 40 -11.87 -16.41 1.80
CA GLN A 40 -13.06 -16.22 2.65
C GLN A 40 -12.90 -15.07 3.67
N VAL A 41 -12.18 -14.03 3.27
CA VAL A 41 -11.93 -12.84 4.09
C VAL A 41 -13.19 -11.99 4.15
N SER A 42 -13.57 -11.55 5.37
CA SER A 42 -14.64 -10.57 5.58
C SER A 42 -14.07 -9.16 5.36
N GLY A 43 -14.05 -8.70 4.09
CA GLY A 43 -13.44 -7.43 3.71
C GLY A 43 -14.44 -6.28 3.63
N ARG A 44 -13.99 -5.09 4.07
CA ARG A 44 -14.64 -3.80 3.82
C ARG A 44 -13.67 -2.87 3.13
N GLY A 45 -14.17 -1.91 2.35
CA GLY A 45 -13.35 -0.90 1.69
C GLY A 45 -13.79 0.51 2.02
N ILE A 46 -12.81 1.43 2.01
CA ILE A 46 -13.04 2.87 1.96
C ILE A 46 -12.32 3.43 0.73
N GLU A 47 -13.03 4.22 -0.07
CA GLU A 47 -12.53 4.75 -1.33
C GLU A 47 -13.01 6.19 -1.53
N LEU A 48 -12.11 7.08 -1.97
CA LEU A 48 -12.42 8.49 -2.19
C LEU A 48 -13.24 8.70 -3.47
N SER A 49 -12.91 7.95 -4.53
CA SER A 49 -13.55 8.06 -5.84
C SER A 49 -14.93 7.43 -5.84
N GLN A 50 -15.96 8.22 -6.12
CA GLN A 50 -17.32 7.72 -6.28
C GLN A 50 -17.41 6.63 -7.37
N GLN A 51 -16.65 6.76 -8.44
CA GLN A 51 -16.61 5.76 -9.52
C GLN A 51 -16.02 4.42 -9.01
N GLY A 52 -14.94 4.47 -8.22
CA GLY A 52 -14.36 3.27 -7.59
C GLY A 52 -15.36 2.57 -6.66
N VAL A 53 -16.06 3.35 -5.82
CA VAL A 53 -17.12 2.84 -4.93
C VAL A 53 -18.23 2.13 -5.75
N HIS A 54 -18.75 2.77 -6.79
CA HIS A 54 -19.81 2.19 -7.63
C HIS A 54 -19.37 0.86 -8.28
N ARG A 55 -18.13 0.80 -8.80
CA ARG A 55 -17.60 -0.43 -9.42
C ARG A 55 -17.41 -1.55 -8.39
N SER A 56 -16.96 -1.22 -7.20
CA SER A 56 -16.81 -2.19 -6.11
C SER A 56 -18.16 -2.73 -5.62
N ILE A 57 -19.16 -1.87 -5.46
CA ILE A 57 -20.53 -2.27 -5.08
C ILE A 57 -21.16 -3.15 -6.17
N ALA A 58 -20.93 -2.86 -7.46
CA ALA A 58 -21.40 -3.69 -8.57
C ALA A 58 -20.84 -5.13 -8.53
N LYS A 59 -19.69 -5.36 -7.88
CA LYS A 59 -19.10 -6.68 -7.62
C LYS A 59 -19.60 -7.33 -6.32
N GLY A 60 -20.58 -6.71 -5.64
CA GLY A 60 -21.11 -7.18 -4.36
C GLY A 60 -20.15 -6.99 -3.17
N LEU A 61 -19.24 -6.02 -3.26
CA LEU A 61 -18.30 -5.70 -2.16
C LEU A 61 -18.88 -4.65 -1.22
N SER A 62 -18.50 -4.72 0.04
CA SER A 62 -18.89 -3.74 1.07
C SER A 62 -17.90 -2.57 1.06
N VAL A 63 -18.17 -1.55 0.28
CA VAL A 63 -17.30 -0.36 0.14
C VAL A 63 -18.11 0.89 0.41
N ILE A 64 -17.53 1.84 1.15
CA ILE A 64 -18.09 3.15 1.41
C ILE A 64 -17.23 4.24 0.77
N GLN A 65 -17.85 5.35 0.40
CA GLN A 65 -17.12 6.55 0.01
C GLN A 65 -16.57 7.23 1.26
N GLY A 66 -15.27 7.57 1.25
CA GLY A 66 -14.63 8.26 2.36
C GLY A 66 -13.22 8.70 2.05
N ASN A 67 -12.70 9.56 2.89
CA ASN A 67 -11.34 10.12 2.80
C ASN A 67 -10.46 9.54 3.90
N ALA A 68 -9.39 8.84 3.53
CA ALA A 68 -8.45 8.25 4.48
C ALA A 68 -7.78 9.29 5.41
N ASP A 69 -7.57 10.52 4.95
CA ASP A 69 -6.97 11.58 5.77
C ASP A 69 -7.87 12.04 6.93
N THR A 70 -9.21 11.87 6.82
CA THR A 70 -10.16 12.43 7.80
C THR A 70 -11.04 11.39 8.49
N ASP A 71 -11.37 10.29 7.80
CA ASP A 71 -12.46 9.43 8.25
C ASP A 71 -11.98 8.22 9.08
N LEU A 72 -10.69 7.88 9.01
CA LEU A 72 -10.15 6.76 9.77
C LEU A 72 -10.27 6.93 11.29
N ILE A 73 -10.30 8.16 11.79
CA ILE A 73 -10.48 8.45 13.21
C ILE A 73 -11.81 7.93 13.76
N HIS A 74 -12.82 7.74 12.92
CA HIS A 74 -14.13 7.24 13.30
C HIS A 74 -14.23 5.71 13.41
N TYR A 75 -13.19 4.98 12.99
CA TYR A 75 -13.15 3.54 13.13
C TYR A 75 -12.75 3.13 14.54
N PRO A 76 -13.37 2.08 15.11
CA PRO A 76 -13.01 1.60 16.44
C PRO A 76 -11.59 1.02 16.48
N ASP A 77 -10.99 1.03 17.67
CA ASP A 77 -9.70 0.39 17.92
C ASP A 77 -9.81 -1.12 17.73
N GLN A 78 -8.79 -1.73 17.12
CA GLN A 78 -8.67 -3.19 16.95
C GLN A 78 -9.91 -3.85 16.33
N ALA A 79 -10.63 -3.11 15.45
CA ALA A 79 -11.87 -3.58 14.82
C ALA A 79 -11.62 -4.66 13.74
N TYR A 80 -10.40 -4.74 13.22
CA TYR A 80 -10.01 -5.65 12.14
C TYR A 80 -8.75 -6.42 12.49
N ASP A 81 -8.59 -7.61 11.89
CA ASP A 81 -7.32 -8.35 11.93
C ASP A 81 -6.28 -7.68 11.06
N TYR A 82 -6.69 -7.20 9.88
CA TYR A 82 -5.83 -6.51 8.92
C TYR A 82 -6.43 -5.19 8.45
N VAL A 83 -5.56 -4.21 8.25
CA VAL A 83 -5.86 -3.03 7.43
C VAL A 83 -4.83 -2.96 6.30
N ILE A 84 -5.28 -2.68 5.08
CA ILE A 84 -4.41 -2.56 3.92
C ILE A 84 -4.43 -1.11 3.43
N LEU A 85 -3.24 -0.59 3.08
CA LEU A 85 -3.05 0.68 2.39
C LEU A 85 -2.10 0.43 1.22
N SER A 86 -2.65 0.12 0.05
CA SER A 86 -1.86 -0.24 -1.12
C SER A 86 -1.68 0.95 -2.05
N GLN A 87 -0.42 1.37 -2.29
CA GLN A 87 -0.07 2.46 -3.23
C GLN A 87 -0.84 3.78 -2.99
N THR A 88 -1.23 4.05 -1.75
CA THR A 88 -2.06 5.21 -1.38
C THR A 88 -1.32 6.18 -0.47
N LEU A 89 -0.37 5.70 0.36
CA LEU A 89 0.30 6.52 1.38
C LEU A 89 0.91 7.80 0.80
N GLN A 90 1.54 7.72 -0.37
CA GLN A 90 2.22 8.85 -1.01
C GLN A 90 1.26 9.89 -1.60
N THR A 91 -0.03 9.60 -1.67
CA THR A 91 -1.07 10.52 -2.16
C THR A 91 -1.82 11.22 -1.04
N LEU A 92 -1.63 10.79 0.21
CA LEU A 92 -2.29 11.35 1.39
C LEU A 92 -1.62 12.64 1.83
N ARG A 93 -2.39 13.52 2.45
CA ARG A 93 -1.87 14.79 2.99
C ARG A 93 -1.15 14.60 4.32
N GLN A 94 -1.60 13.65 5.13
CA GLN A 94 -1.12 13.39 6.48
C GLN A 94 -0.70 11.91 6.64
N PRO A 95 0.34 11.43 5.89
CA PRO A 95 0.71 10.02 5.86
C PRO A 95 1.13 9.47 7.22
N LYS A 96 1.71 10.29 8.10
CA LYS A 96 2.12 9.90 9.44
C LYS A 96 0.92 9.59 10.31
N GLU A 97 -0.04 10.51 10.37
CA GLU A 97 -1.27 10.39 11.13
C GLU A 97 -2.11 9.19 10.64
N VAL A 98 -2.16 9.01 9.32
CA VAL A 98 -2.85 7.86 8.74
C VAL A 98 -2.20 6.55 9.17
N LEU A 99 -0.86 6.42 9.15
CA LEU A 99 -0.17 5.21 9.63
C LEU A 99 -0.51 4.90 11.10
N GLU A 100 -0.56 5.93 11.97
CA GLU A 100 -0.96 5.77 13.37
C GLU A 100 -2.40 5.27 13.50
N GLN A 101 -3.32 5.75 12.65
CA GLN A 101 -4.70 5.26 12.61
C GLN A 101 -4.77 3.80 12.11
N LEU A 102 -4.02 3.43 11.07
CA LEU A 102 -4.04 2.05 10.57
C LEU A 102 -3.67 1.04 11.66
N VAL A 103 -2.58 1.29 12.41
CA VAL A 103 -2.15 0.38 13.50
C VAL A 103 -3.01 0.46 14.76
N ARG A 104 -3.85 1.49 14.89
CA ARG A 104 -4.89 1.58 15.93
C ARG A 104 -6.11 0.73 15.56
N ILE A 105 -6.54 0.80 14.30
CA ILE A 105 -7.76 0.16 13.78
C ILE A 105 -7.61 -1.36 13.69
N ALA A 106 -6.41 -1.85 13.38
CA ALA A 106 -6.19 -3.29 13.15
C ALA A 106 -4.97 -3.82 13.89
N ARG A 107 -4.93 -5.15 14.07
CA ARG A 107 -3.78 -5.86 14.66
C ARG A 107 -2.54 -5.77 13.78
N HIS A 108 -2.73 -5.83 12.47
CA HIS A 108 -1.67 -5.72 11.47
C HIS A 108 -2.06 -4.74 10.39
N ALA A 109 -1.16 -3.82 10.05
CA ALA A 109 -1.33 -2.96 8.88
C ALA A 109 -0.37 -3.41 7.78
N ILE A 110 -0.89 -3.62 6.56
CA ILE A 110 -0.10 -3.94 5.38
C ILE A 110 -0.05 -2.70 4.50
N VAL A 111 1.13 -2.12 4.36
CA VAL A 111 1.32 -0.87 3.61
C VAL A 111 2.26 -1.11 2.45
N SER A 112 1.89 -0.64 1.26
CA SER A 112 2.79 -0.64 0.12
C SER A 112 3.06 0.77 -0.39
N VAL A 113 4.34 1.01 -0.72
CA VAL A 113 4.81 2.31 -1.19
C VAL A 113 5.66 2.16 -2.44
N PRO A 114 5.53 3.05 -3.43
CA PRO A 114 6.45 3.10 -4.56
C PRO A 114 7.84 3.50 -4.08
N ASN A 115 8.87 2.98 -4.74
CA ASN A 115 10.24 3.30 -4.38
C ASN A 115 10.84 4.35 -5.31
N PHE A 116 10.85 5.61 -4.90
CA PHE A 116 11.53 6.66 -5.64
C PHE A 116 13.05 6.45 -5.71
N GLY A 117 13.62 5.71 -4.74
CA GLY A 117 15.04 5.37 -4.68
C GLY A 117 15.50 4.25 -5.63
N HIS A 118 14.63 3.73 -6.50
CA HIS A 118 14.97 2.71 -7.49
C HIS A 118 16.09 3.19 -8.43
N TRP A 119 17.01 2.30 -8.84
CA TRP A 119 18.20 2.66 -9.60
C TRP A 119 17.92 3.40 -10.91
N LYS A 120 16.83 3.09 -11.61
CA LYS A 120 16.42 3.81 -12.84
C LYS A 120 16.09 5.27 -12.57
N ASN A 121 15.38 5.55 -11.47
CA ASN A 121 15.03 6.91 -11.07
C ASN A 121 16.31 7.72 -10.76
N ARG A 122 17.25 7.10 -10.01
CA ARG A 122 18.56 7.71 -9.71
C ARG A 122 19.35 7.99 -10.98
N TYR A 123 19.38 7.04 -11.91
CA TYR A 123 20.04 7.20 -13.21
C TYR A 123 19.45 8.37 -14.00
N TYR A 124 18.11 8.46 -14.08
CA TYR A 124 17.43 9.56 -14.76
C TYR A 124 17.78 10.92 -14.16
N LEU A 125 17.70 11.05 -12.84
CA LEU A 125 18.06 12.30 -12.14
C LEU A 125 19.53 12.66 -12.33
N LEU A 126 20.43 11.69 -12.19
CA LEU A 126 21.88 11.93 -12.26
C LEU A 126 22.33 12.33 -13.68
N PHE A 127 21.86 11.62 -14.71
CA PHE A 127 22.38 11.79 -16.07
C PHE A 127 21.51 12.66 -16.97
N LYS A 128 20.22 12.76 -16.72
CA LYS A 128 19.29 13.57 -17.53
C LYS A 128 18.84 14.86 -16.85
N GLY A 129 19.04 15.01 -15.55
CA GLY A 129 18.60 16.18 -14.78
C GLY A 129 17.08 16.44 -14.84
N ARG A 130 16.28 15.40 -15.10
CA ARG A 130 14.82 15.49 -15.23
C ARG A 130 14.14 14.47 -14.31
N MET A 131 12.90 14.78 -13.88
CA MET A 131 12.09 13.84 -13.14
C MET A 131 11.83 12.58 -13.97
N PRO A 132 12.02 11.39 -13.35
CA PRO A 132 11.85 10.13 -14.05
C PRO A 132 10.36 9.86 -14.32
N VAL A 133 10.06 9.40 -15.53
CA VAL A 133 8.80 8.72 -15.85
C VAL A 133 9.15 7.27 -16.10
N THR A 134 8.73 6.41 -15.19
CA THR A 134 9.06 4.97 -15.19
C THR A 134 7.79 4.16 -14.92
N LYS A 135 7.88 2.83 -14.96
CA LYS A 135 6.73 1.97 -14.68
C LYS A 135 6.15 2.20 -13.28
N SER A 136 7.00 2.45 -12.29
CA SER A 136 6.59 2.74 -10.90
C SER A 136 6.20 4.20 -10.66
N LEU A 137 6.63 5.12 -11.52
CA LEU A 137 6.31 6.55 -11.50
C LEU A 137 5.78 6.93 -12.89
N SER A 138 4.54 6.53 -13.17
CA SER A 138 3.95 6.57 -14.52
C SER A 138 3.45 7.94 -14.96
N HIS A 139 3.43 8.90 -14.05
CA HIS A 139 2.93 10.26 -14.30
C HIS A 139 4.06 11.25 -14.54
N GLU A 140 3.79 12.28 -15.31
CA GLU A 140 4.64 13.46 -15.39
C GLU A 140 4.64 14.22 -14.06
N TRP A 141 5.68 15.02 -13.81
CA TRP A 141 5.83 15.71 -12.52
C TRP A 141 4.71 16.70 -12.21
N PHE A 142 3.98 17.18 -13.22
CA PHE A 142 2.92 18.19 -13.10
C PHE A 142 1.50 17.60 -13.00
N ASP A 143 1.29 16.31 -13.28
CA ASP A 143 -0.02 15.64 -13.24
C ASP A 143 -0.05 14.39 -12.31
N THR A 144 1.02 14.18 -11.55
CA THR A 144 1.12 13.07 -10.62
C THR A 144 0.20 13.25 -9.40
N PRO A 145 -0.53 12.21 -8.99
CA PRO A 145 -1.26 12.22 -7.73
C PRO A 145 -0.32 12.10 -6.51
N ASN A 146 0.96 11.73 -6.72
CA ASN A 146 1.92 11.55 -5.64
C ASN A 146 2.39 12.91 -5.14
N ILE A 147 2.03 13.26 -3.91
CA ILE A 147 2.47 14.50 -3.25
C ILE A 147 3.68 14.27 -2.33
N HIS A 148 3.95 13.02 -1.95
CA HIS A 148 5.12 12.62 -1.18
C HIS A 148 5.96 11.60 -1.95
N PHE A 149 7.23 11.88 -2.12
CA PHE A 149 8.18 10.94 -2.71
C PHE A 149 8.97 10.26 -1.60
N CYS A 150 8.79 8.96 -1.45
CA CYS A 150 9.50 8.18 -0.46
C CYS A 150 10.28 7.03 -1.10
N THR A 151 11.30 6.59 -0.41
CA THR A 151 12.02 5.36 -0.73
C THR A 151 11.64 4.25 0.26
N ILE A 152 11.99 3.01 -0.07
CA ILE A 152 11.87 1.89 0.87
C ILE A 152 12.59 2.20 2.19
N ALA A 153 13.74 2.86 2.13
CA ALA A 153 14.51 3.23 3.31
C ALA A 153 13.81 4.30 4.16
N ASP A 154 13.20 5.32 3.52
CA ASP A 154 12.47 6.38 4.24
C ASP A 154 11.27 5.82 4.98
N PHE A 155 10.54 4.86 4.39
CA PHE A 155 9.42 4.21 5.07
C PHE A 155 9.87 3.45 6.32
N VAL A 156 11.01 2.76 6.26
CA VAL A 156 11.58 2.07 7.44
C VAL A 156 11.94 3.08 8.54
N VAL A 157 12.56 4.20 8.18
CA VAL A 157 12.89 5.28 9.14
C VAL A 157 11.60 5.87 9.76
N LEU A 158 10.56 6.07 8.96
CA LEU A 158 9.27 6.56 9.46
C LEU A 158 8.66 5.58 10.48
N CYS A 159 8.68 4.28 10.20
CA CYS A 159 8.22 3.27 11.15
C CYS A 159 9.01 3.32 12.48
N GLU A 160 10.33 3.51 12.42
CA GLU A 160 11.17 3.66 13.61
C GLU A 160 10.80 4.91 14.42
N GLN A 161 10.57 6.05 13.75
CA GLN A 161 10.16 7.30 14.40
C GLN A 161 8.79 7.19 15.09
N LEU A 162 7.89 6.36 14.54
CA LEU A 162 6.57 6.09 15.09
C LEU A 162 6.53 4.94 16.10
N ASN A 163 7.69 4.33 16.41
CA ASN A 163 7.81 3.13 17.25
C ASN A 163 6.94 1.97 16.75
N LEU A 164 6.83 1.79 15.43
CA LEU A 164 6.12 0.70 14.80
C LEU A 164 7.05 -0.48 14.53
N SER A 165 6.61 -1.68 14.89
CA SER A 165 7.33 -2.92 14.58
C SER A 165 7.02 -3.37 13.15
N ILE A 166 8.06 -3.62 12.35
CA ILE A 166 7.92 -4.18 11.00
C ILE A 166 8.11 -5.70 11.10
N GLU A 167 7.04 -6.46 10.91
CA GLU A 167 7.03 -7.93 11.01
C GLU A 167 7.45 -8.62 9.72
N ARG A 168 7.05 -8.06 8.57
CA ARG A 168 7.40 -8.57 7.24
C ARG A 168 7.83 -7.42 6.35
N ARG A 169 8.83 -7.68 5.52
CA ARG A 169 9.39 -6.73 4.54
C ARG A 169 9.57 -7.46 3.22
N LEU A 170 8.89 -6.97 2.19
CA LEU A 170 9.03 -7.46 0.83
C LEU A 170 9.32 -6.28 -0.09
N TYR A 171 10.00 -6.53 -1.19
CA TYR A 171 10.00 -5.63 -2.32
C TYR A 171 9.55 -6.39 -3.58
N VAL A 172 8.87 -5.70 -4.45
CA VAL A 172 8.50 -6.23 -5.77
C VAL A 172 9.51 -5.68 -6.77
N SER A 173 10.15 -6.57 -7.52
CA SER A 173 11.08 -6.21 -8.59
C SER A 173 10.35 -5.88 -9.89
N GLU A 174 11.06 -5.39 -10.90
CA GLU A 174 10.52 -5.13 -12.26
C GLU A 174 9.86 -6.36 -12.90
N GLN A 175 10.28 -7.55 -12.50
CA GLN A 175 9.72 -8.81 -12.97
C GLN A 175 8.41 -9.19 -12.25
N GLY A 176 7.98 -8.38 -11.28
CA GLY A 176 6.77 -8.62 -10.50
C GLY A 176 6.92 -9.71 -9.44
N LEU A 177 8.13 -10.21 -9.21
CA LEU A 177 8.38 -11.23 -8.19
C LEU A 177 8.60 -10.58 -6.82
N PRO A 178 7.86 -11.01 -5.78
CA PRO A 178 8.11 -10.54 -4.42
C PRO A 178 9.39 -11.17 -3.88
N ASN A 179 10.21 -10.36 -3.23
CA ASN A 179 11.44 -10.79 -2.57
C ASN A 179 11.42 -10.34 -1.12
N TYR A 180 11.65 -11.28 -0.20
CA TYR A 180 11.78 -10.94 1.22
C TYR A 180 13.16 -10.35 1.51
N PHE A 181 13.20 -9.38 2.42
CA PHE A 181 14.47 -8.83 2.91
C PHE A 181 14.43 -8.58 4.42
N HIS A 182 15.53 -8.89 5.10
CA HIS A 182 15.59 -8.86 6.56
C HIS A 182 16.16 -7.57 7.15
N ASN A 183 16.96 -6.81 6.40
CA ASN A 183 17.64 -5.60 6.88
C ASN A 183 17.20 -4.36 6.08
N LYS A 184 17.60 -3.15 6.54
CA LYS A 184 17.54 -1.89 5.79
C LYS A 184 18.33 -1.96 4.45
N GLY A 185 18.40 -3.19 3.87
CA GLY A 185 19.34 -3.58 2.84
C GLY A 185 19.38 -2.60 1.67
N PRO A 186 20.55 -2.06 1.32
CA PRO A 186 20.71 -1.16 0.18
C PRO A 186 20.20 -1.79 -1.11
N PHE A 187 20.22 -3.11 -1.22
CA PHE A 187 19.71 -3.85 -2.38
C PHE A 187 18.21 -3.68 -2.59
N ALA A 188 17.38 -3.80 -1.55
CA ALA A 188 15.94 -3.61 -1.68
C ALA A 188 15.60 -2.18 -2.11
N ASN A 189 16.29 -1.19 -1.55
CA ASN A 189 16.12 0.21 -1.90
C ASN A 189 16.65 0.56 -3.31
N PHE A 190 17.58 -0.23 -3.83
CA PHE A 190 18.17 0.00 -5.15
C PHE A 190 17.41 -0.73 -6.27
N PHE A 191 16.99 -1.99 -6.05
CA PHE A 191 16.39 -2.85 -7.06
C PHE A 191 14.87 -3.03 -6.93
N GLY A 192 14.27 -2.71 -5.77
CA GLY A 192 12.83 -2.79 -5.58
C GLY A 192 12.12 -1.62 -6.27
N GLU A 193 11.10 -1.90 -7.07
CA GLU A 193 10.19 -0.87 -7.61
C GLU A 193 9.20 -0.40 -6.55
N GLN A 194 8.85 -1.30 -5.62
CA GLN A 194 7.85 -1.09 -4.58
C GLN A 194 8.25 -1.85 -3.32
N GLY A 195 8.04 -1.22 -2.15
CA GLY A 195 8.12 -1.89 -0.85
C GLY A 195 6.74 -2.29 -0.35
N ILE A 196 6.63 -3.45 0.29
CA ILE A 196 5.44 -3.94 0.98
C ILE A 196 5.85 -4.30 2.41
N PHE A 197 5.14 -3.76 3.38
CA PHE A 197 5.46 -3.90 4.79
C PHE A 197 4.24 -4.34 5.58
N MET A 198 4.41 -5.34 6.44
CA MET A 198 3.44 -5.65 7.47
C MET A 198 3.95 -5.09 8.79
N ILE A 199 3.19 -4.16 9.36
CA ILE A 199 3.56 -3.40 10.55
C ILE A 199 2.50 -3.55 11.64
N ARG A 200 2.93 -3.33 12.88
CA ARG A 200 2.05 -3.20 14.05
C ARG A 200 2.63 -2.22 15.07
N LYS A 201 1.81 -1.86 16.04
CA LYS A 201 2.23 -1.08 17.20
C LYS A 201 2.97 -1.95 18.21
#